data_7814659f43b2dd3c0af882db311c6d9d
#
_entry.id   7814659f43b2dd3c0af882db311c6d9d
#
_cell.length_a   1.000
_cell.length_b   1.000
_cell.length_c   1.000
_cell.angle_alpha   90.00
_cell.angle_beta   90.00
_cell.angle_gamma   90.00
#
_symmetry.space_group_name_H-M   'P 1'
#
loop_
_entity.id
_entity.type
_entity.pdbx_description
1 polymer ?
#
loop_
_entity_poly.entity_id
_entity_poly.type
_entity_poly.pdbx_seq_one_letter_code
_entity_poly.pdbx_strand_id
1 'polypeptide(L)'
;YYCVKEAVFPFGKFPGVDPILGPEMKSTGEVMGIGETFPEAYGKAQIAADDRIPASGKAFLSVREADKGQLVDIAKDLVELGFDLIATRGSARIIKAAGLAVETINKVQEGRPDVRDMLKNQGVDFIINTTEGKQAIADSFEIRRLALQYKVCYTTTMAGGRASIAVLEHGAESAVYRLQDLLKRDARRI
;
A
#
# COMPACT_ATOMS: atom_id res chain seq x y z
N TYR A 1 -3.33 -23.55 5.08
CA TYR A 1 -2.55 -22.34 5.37
C TYR A 1 -2.28 -21.56 4.10
N TYR A 2 -1.95 -20.28 4.24
CA TYR A 2 -1.59 -19.40 3.14
C TYR A 2 -0.08 -19.20 3.11
N CYS A 3 0.47 -19.11 1.89
CA CYS A 3 1.84 -18.69 1.64
C CYS A 3 1.81 -17.48 0.71
N VAL A 4 2.38 -16.39 1.14
CA VAL A 4 2.56 -15.18 0.33
C VAL A 4 4.04 -14.98 0.07
N LYS A 5 4.40 -14.94 -1.19
CA LYS A 5 5.75 -14.69 -1.66
C LYS A 5 5.88 -13.24 -2.07
N GLU A 6 6.85 -12.56 -1.49
CA GLU A 6 7.11 -11.15 -1.76
C GLU A 6 8.53 -10.99 -2.33
N ALA A 7 8.67 -10.19 -3.36
CA ALA A 7 9.96 -9.89 -3.95
C ALA A 7 10.66 -8.79 -3.17
N VAL A 8 11.96 -8.95 -2.89
CA VAL A 8 12.77 -7.93 -2.23
C VAL A 8 13.46 -7.06 -3.27
N PHE A 9 13.12 -5.78 -3.30
CA PHE A 9 13.66 -4.81 -4.25
C PHE A 9 14.65 -3.86 -3.57
N PRO A 10 15.91 -3.80 -4.03
CA PRO A 10 16.92 -2.91 -3.47
C PRO A 10 16.84 -1.48 -4.03
N PHE A 11 15.64 -0.94 -4.20
CA PHE A 11 15.43 0.39 -4.80
C PHE A 11 16.18 1.51 -4.06
N GLY A 12 16.35 1.39 -2.74
CA GLY A 12 17.14 2.33 -1.96
C GLY A 12 18.61 2.41 -2.33
N LYS A 13 19.15 1.37 -3.01
CA LYS A 13 20.53 1.33 -3.51
C LYS A 13 20.69 1.93 -4.91
N PHE A 14 19.59 2.18 -5.61
CA PHE A 14 19.56 2.66 -6.98
C PHE A 14 18.79 3.98 -7.08
N PRO A 15 19.39 5.12 -6.74
CA PRO A 15 18.72 6.42 -6.82
C PRO A 15 18.20 6.69 -8.24
N GLY A 16 16.95 7.13 -8.36
CA GLY A 16 16.33 7.50 -9.62
C GLY A 16 15.63 6.37 -10.38
N VAL A 17 15.63 5.14 -9.89
CA VAL A 17 14.86 4.03 -10.47
C VAL A 17 13.38 4.15 -10.08
N ASP A 18 12.48 3.95 -11.06
CA ASP A 18 11.04 3.86 -10.79
C ASP A 18 10.70 2.49 -10.16
N PRO A 19 10.00 2.45 -9.03
CA PRO A 19 9.54 1.20 -8.42
C PRO A 19 8.43 0.49 -9.22
N ILE A 20 7.87 1.10 -10.27
CA ILE A 20 6.97 0.37 -11.17
C ILE A 20 7.77 -0.75 -11.85
N LEU A 21 7.26 -1.97 -11.69
CA LEU A 21 7.87 -3.15 -12.29
C LEU A 21 7.60 -3.17 -13.79
N GLY A 22 8.67 -3.34 -14.55
CA GLY A 22 8.67 -3.64 -15.97
C GLY A 22 8.96 -5.12 -16.23
N PRO A 23 9.23 -5.50 -17.47
CA PRO A 23 9.60 -6.87 -17.82
C PRO A 23 10.99 -7.29 -17.32
N GLU A 24 11.82 -6.34 -16.87
CA GLU A 24 13.14 -6.63 -16.32
C GLU A 24 13.04 -7.12 -14.88
N MET A 25 13.84 -8.10 -14.54
CA MET A 25 14.01 -8.56 -13.16
C MET A 25 14.81 -7.52 -12.36
N LYS A 26 14.19 -6.94 -11.34
CA LYS A 26 14.80 -5.94 -10.44
C LYS A 26 14.91 -6.40 -8.99
N SER A 27 14.42 -7.60 -8.67
CA SER A 27 14.52 -8.15 -7.32
C SER A 27 15.88 -8.79 -7.08
N THR A 28 16.35 -8.69 -5.83
CA THR A 28 17.59 -9.37 -5.37
C THR A 28 17.30 -10.67 -4.64
N GLY A 29 16.06 -10.98 -4.38
CA GLY A 29 15.62 -12.17 -3.68
C GLY A 29 14.14 -12.14 -3.40
N GLU A 30 13.69 -13.10 -2.63
CA GLU A 30 12.30 -13.32 -2.26
C GLU A 30 12.21 -13.69 -0.80
N VAL A 31 11.12 -13.26 -0.17
CA VAL A 31 10.73 -13.68 1.18
C VAL A 31 9.38 -14.36 1.13
N MET A 32 9.04 -15.12 2.16
CA MET A 32 7.75 -15.80 2.24
C MET A 32 7.12 -15.60 3.61
N GLY A 33 5.89 -15.09 3.61
CA GLY A 33 5.03 -15.09 4.77
C GLY A 33 4.13 -16.32 4.78
N ILE A 34 3.97 -16.94 5.96
CA ILE A 34 3.09 -18.09 6.16
C ILE A 34 2.11 -17.76 7.29
N GLY A 35 0.81 -18.04 7.06
CA GLY A 35 -0.24 -17.80 8.03
C GLY A 35 -1.43 -18.75 7.87
N GLU A 36 -2.27 -18.84 8.88
CA GLU A 36 -3.54 -19.56 8.78
C GLU A 36 -4.58 -18.75 7.98
N THR A 37 -4.38 -17.44 7.89
CA THR A 37 -5.18 -16.53 7.07
C THR A 37 -4.30 -15.81 6.04
N PHE A 38 -4.93 -15.32 4.96
CA PHE A 38 -4.22 -14.50 3.97
C PHE A 38 -3.64 -13.21 4.56
N PRO A 39 -4.38 -12.42 5.37
CA PRO A 39 -3.83 -11.21 5.98
C PRO A 39 -2.59 -11.47 6.84
N GLU A 40 -2.59 -12.54 7.63
CA GLU A 40 -1.44 -12.94 8.43
C GLU A 40 -0.22 -13.27 7.54
N ALA A 41 -0.41 -14.08 6.51
CA ALA A 41 0.66 -14.44 5.59
C ALA A 41 1.19 -13.23 4.83
N TYR A 42 0.30 -12.35 4.35
CA TYR A 42 0.66 -11.13 3.63
C TYR A 42 1.41 -10.14 4.54
N GLY A 43 0.91 -9.88 5.75
CA GLY A 43 1.57 -8.99 6.70
C GLY A 43 2.99 -9.45 7.06
N LYS A 44 3.19 -10.77 7.25
CA LYS A 44 4.53 -11.35 7.47
C LYS A 44 5.46 -11.18 6.26
N ALA A 45 4.94 -11.35 5.05
CA ALA A 45 5.71 -11.16 3.83
C ALA A 45 6.16 -9.70 3.67
N GLN A 46 5.26 -8.74 3.94
CA GLN A 46 5.57 -7.31 3.92
C GLN A 46 6.65 -6.94 4.93
N ILE A 47 6.54 -7.39 6.17
CA ILE A 47 7.57 -7.17 7.21
C ILE A 47 8.91 -7.75 6.78
N ALA A 48 8.92 -8.95 6.22
CA ALA A 48 10.14 -9.60 5.78
C ALA A 48 10.79 -8.92 4.56
N ALA A 49 9.99 -8.23 3.74
CA ALA A 49 10.46 -7.40 2.63
C ALA A 49 10.92 -5.97 3.05
N ASP A 50 10.91 -5.65 4.36
CA ASP A 50 11.17 -4.31 4.94
C ASP A 50 10.12 -3.26 4.53
N ASP A 51 8.92 -3.71 4.16
CA ASP A 51 7.77 -2.85 3.87
C ASP A 51 6.73 -2.98 5.00
N ARG A 52 6.62 -1.95 5.83
CA ARG A 52 5.76 -1.98 7.01
C ARG A 52 4.48 -1.22 6.75
N ILE A 53 3.35 -1.91 6.85
CA ILE A 53 2.03 -1.30 6.81
C ILE A 53 1.83 -0.53 8.13
N PRO A 54 1.59 0.80 8.11
CA PRO A 54 1.41 1.60 9.31
C PRO A 54 0.08 1.27 9.99
N ALA A 55 0.06 1.25 11.33
CA ALA A 55 -1.16 0.94 12.10
C ALA A 55 -2.12 2.14 12.24
N SER A 56 -1.66 3.35 11.98
CA SER A 56 -2.44 4.60 12.04
C SER A 56 -1.68 5.71 11.33
N GLY A 57 -2.26 6.90 11.26
CA GLY A 57 -1.63 8.08 10.67
C GLY A 57 -2.46 8.67 9.55
N LYS A 58 -1.82 9.20 8.51
CA LYS A 58 -2.49 9.83 7.37
C LYS A 58 -2.38 8.97 6.12
N ALA A 59 -3.54 8.64 5.52
CA ALA A 59 -3.63 7.88 4.29
C ALA A 59 -3.92 8.81 3.10
N PHE A 60 -3.03 8.81 2.11
CA PHE A 60 -3.21 9.54 0.86
C PHE A 60 -3.88 8.66 -0.20
N LEU A 61 -5.01 9.14 -0.74
CA LEU A 61 -5.83 8.43 -1.72
C LEU A 61 -5.90 9.20 -3.05
N SER A 62 -5.33 8.63 -4.09
CA SER A 62 -5.41 9.16 -5.45
C SER A 62 -5.69 8.03 -6.43
N VAL A 63 -6.93 7.89 -6.88
CA VAL A 63 -7.33 6.76 -7.71
C VAL A 63 -7.83 7.21 -9.07
N ARG A 64 -7.55 6.40 -10.09
CA ARG A 64 -8.06 6.56 -11.45
C ARG A 64 -9.58 6.40 -11.50
N GLU A 65 -10.20 6.82 -12.59
CA GLU A 65 -11.66 6.83 -12.73
C GLU A 65 -12.29 5.44 -12.55
N ALA A 66 -11.68 4.41 -13.17
CA ALA A 66 -12.16 3.04 -13.10
C ALA A 66 -12.20 2.45 -11.68
N ASP A 67 -11.36 2.97 -10.77
CA ASP A 67 -11.25 2.47 -9.40
C ASP A 67 -12.10 3.25 -8.38
N LYS A 68 -12.76 4.32 -8.80
CA LYS A 68 -13.56 5.20 -7.91
C LYS A 68 -14.74 4.49 -7.26
N GLY A 69 -15.30 3.47 -7.90
CA GLY A 69 -16.37 2.66 -7.33
C GLY A 69 -15.98 1.93 -6.04
N GLN A 70 -14.69 1.62 -5.86
CA GLN A 70 -14.17 0.92 -4.69
C GLN A 70 -13.58 1.88 -3.62
N LEU A 71 -13.45 3.17 -3.97
CA LEU A 71 -12.75 4.14 -3.12
C LEU A 71 -13.47 4.40 -1.81
N VAL A 72 -14.79 4.44 -1.82
CA VAL A 72 -15.61 4.76 -0.64
C VAL A 72 -15.46 3.69 0.43
N ASP A 73 -15.46 2.41 0.04
CA ASP A 73 -15.31 1.30 0.98
C ASP A 73 -13.92 1.34 1.62
N ILE A 74 -12.87 1.48 0.81
CA ILE A 74 -11.49 1.63 1.31
C ILE A 74 -11.35 2.84 2.24
N ALA A 75 -11.99 3.96 1.91
CA ALA A 75 -11.95 5.16 2.74
C ALA A 75 -12.64 4.96 4.09
N LYS A 76 -13.76 4.23 4.12
CA LYS A 76 -14.46 3.85 5.37
C LYS A 76 -13.60 2.96 6.24
N ASP A 77 -13.06 1.88 5.67
CA ASP A 77 -12.21 0.93 6.37
C ASP A 77 -11.00 1.63 7.00
N LEU A 78 -10.35 2.55 6.26
CA LEU A 78 -9.23 3.34 6.79
C LEU A 78 -9.64 4.27 7.93
N VAL A 79 -10.80 4.93 7.85
CA VAL A 79 -11.30 5.77 8.94
C VAL A 79 -11.63 4.94 10.18
N GLU A 80 -12.24 3.76 10.01
CA GLU A 80 -12.51 2.83 11.11
C GLU A 80 -11.23 2.33 11.78
N LEU A 81 -10.15 2.20 11.03
CA LEU A 81 -8.81 1.88 11.52
C LEU A 81 -8.06 3.07 12.14
N GLY A 82 -8.67 4.26 12.15
CA GLY A 82 -8.10 5.45 12.78
C GLY A 82 -7.17 6.29 11.90
N PHE A 83 -7.26 6.14 10.57
CA PHE A 83 -6.50 6.99 9.66
C PHE A 83 -7.24 8.31 9.35
N ASP A 84 -6.49 9.40 9.32
CA ASP A 84 -6.91 10.64 8.68
C ASP A 84 -6.76 10.53 7.15
N LEU A 85 -7.76 11.00 6.40
CA LEU A 85 -7.73 10.88 4.95
C LEU A 85 -7.27 12.17 4.27
N ILE A 86 -6.37 12.01 3.30
CA ILE A 86 -5.95 13.06 2.37
C ILE A 86 -6.19 12.53 0.96
N ALA A 87 -6.73 13.35 0.06
CA ALA A 87 -6.99 12.89 -1.30
C ALA A 87 -6.87 14.01 -2.33
N THR A 88 -6.56 13.62 -3.58
CA THR A 88 -6.66 14.54 -4.73
C THR A 88 -8.13 14.93 -4.97
N ARG A 89 -8.36 16.12 -5.58
CA ARG A 89 -9.70 16.70 -5.76
C ARG A 89 -10.76 15.70 -6.25
N GLY A 90 -10.43 14.91 -7.26
CA GLY A 90 -11.35 13.92 -7.83
C GLY A 90 -11.75 12.83 -6.85
N SER A 91 -10.80 12.29 -6.10
CA SER A 91 -11.01 11.29 -5.05
C SER A 91 -11.71 11.91 -3.84
N ALA A 92 -11.26 13.09 -3.39
CA ALA A 92 -11.84 13.80 -2.25
C ALA A 92 -13.34 14.13 -2.45
N ARG A 93 -13.74 14.51 -3.67
CA ARG A 93 -15.15 14.77 -3.99
C ARG A 93 -16.05 13.55 -3.70
N ILE A 94 -15.59 12.37 -4.06
CA ILE A 94 -16.33 11.12 -3.87
C ILE A 94 -16.38 10.73 -2.39
N ILE A 95 -15.27 10.86 -1.69
CA ILE A 95 -15.16 10.56 -0.26
C ILE A 95 -16.07 11.50 0.55
N LYS A 96 -16.05 12.82 0.24
CA LYS A 96 -16.93 13.83 0.86
C LYS A 96 -18.41 13.57 0.56
N ALA A 97 -18.74 13.18 -0.66
CA ALA A 97 -20.11 12.82 -1.04
C ALA A 97 -20.65 11.60 -0.26
N ALA A 98 -19.77 10.72 0.21
CA ALA A 98 -20.12 9.60 1.08
C ALA A 98 -20.17 9.99 2.59
N GLY A 99 -20.02 11.28 2.93
CA GLY A 99 -20.09 11.79 4.30
C GLY A 99 -18.80 11.62 5.12
N LEU A 100 -17.69 11.24 4.51
CA LEU A 100 -16.43 11.05 5.20
C LEU A 100 -15.58 12.35 5.19
N ALA A 101 -14.91 12.60 6.31
CA ALA A 101 -13.95 13.70 6.41
C ALA A 101 -12.69 13.37 5.58
N VAL A 102 -12.25 14.31 4.75
CA VAL A 102 -11.03 14.18 3.97
C VAL A 102 -10.42 15.55 3.64
N GLU A 103 -9.12 15.66 3.85
CA GLU A 103 -8.34 16.81 3.42
C GLU A 103 -8.13 16.75 1.90
N THR A 104 -8.32 17.86 1.20
CA THR A 104 -8.10 17.91 -0.24
C THR A 104 -6.75 18.53 -0.55
N ILE A 105 -5.94 17.84 -1.34
CA ILE A 105 -4.62 18.32 -1.77
C ILE A 105 -4.54 18.42 -3.30
N ASN A 106 -3.65 19.27 -3.78
CA ASN A 106 -3.39 19.41 -5.22
C ASN A 106 -2.65 18.20 -5.79
N LYS A 107 -2.89 17.91 -7.06
CA LYS A 107 -2.00 17.04 -7.81
C LYS A 107 -0.64 17.72 -8.03
N VAL A 108 0.38 16.93 -8.29
CA VAL A 108 1.76 17.41 -8.54
C VAL A 108 1.85 18.56 -9.54
N GLN A 109 0.97 18.59 -10.55
CA GLN A 109 0.94 19.60 -11.63
C GLN A 109 -0.02 20.77 -11.35
N GLU A 110 -0.80 20.73 -10.28
CA GLU A 110 -1.86 21.71 -10.01
C GLU A 110 -1.43 22.83 -9.04
N GLY A 111 -0.16 22.82 -8.63
CA GLY A 111 0.39 23.81 -7.69
C GLY A 111 0.62 23.27 -6.29
N ARG A 112 1.23 24.11 -5.43
CA ARG A 112 1.56 23.76 -4.04
C ARG A 112 0.54 24.32 -3.05
N PRO A 113 0.36 23.70 -1.86
CA PRO A 113 0.98 22.45 -1.44
C PRO A 113 0.41 21.24 -2.19
N ASP A 114 1.26 20.25 -2.45
CA ASP A 114 0.90 18.97 -3.05
C ASP A 114 1.42 17.81 -2.20
N VAL A 115 1.13 16.57 -2.61
CA VAL A 115 1.52 15.36 -1.87
C VAL A 115 3.04 15.22 -1.68
N ARG A 116 3.86 15.82 -2.55
CA ARG A 116 5.33 15.80 -2.41
C ARG A 116 5.78 16.62 -1.20
N ASP A 117 5.12 17.75 -0.97
CA ASP A 117 5.39 18.58 0.20
C ASP A 117 5.00 17.84 1.49
N MET A 118 3.87 17.13 1.47
CA MET A 118 3.42 16.29 2.58
C MET A 118 4.43 15.16 2.88
N LEU A 119 4.89 14.45 1.85
CA LEU A 119 5.88 13.37 2.00
C LEU A 119 7.21 13.88 2.58
N LYS A 120 7.71 15.03 2.08
CA LYS A 120 8.94 15.65 2.61
C LYS A 120 8.82 16.06 4.07
N ASN A 121 7.62 16.44 4.50
CA ASN A 121 7.32 16.83 5.87
C ASN A 121 6.86 15.65 6.75
N GLN A 122 6.97 14.42 6.26
CA GLN A 122 6.53 13.19 6.95
C GLN A 122 5.05 13.28 7.40
N GLY A 123 4.22 13.90 6.58
CA GLY A 123 2.80 14.10 6.83
C GLY A 123 1.90 13.07 6.13
N VAL A 124 2.45 11.96 5.64
CA VAL A 124 1.72 10.84 5.03
C VAL A 124 2.38 9.54 5.42
N ASP A 125 1.61 8.58 5.89
CA ASP A 125 2.07 7.28 6.37
C ASP A 125 1.72 6.13 5.42
N PHE A 126 0.59 6.25 4.70
CA PHE A 126 0.11 5.24 3.77
C PHE A 126 -0.37 5.86 2.46
N ILE A 127 -0.05 5.24 1.34
CA ILE A 127 -0.42 5.74 0.01
C ILE A 127 -1.13 4.65 -0.79
N ILE A 128 -2.32 4.96 -1.30
CA ILE A 128 -2.99 4.20 -2.36
C ILE A 128 -3.10 5.12 -3.58
N ASN A 129 -2.26 4.85 -4.60
CA ASN A 129 -2.20 5.67 -5.80
C ASN A 129 -2.29 4.82 -7.05
N THR A 130 -3.50 4.73 -7.64
CA THR A 130 -3.71 4.03 -8.90
C THR A 130 -3.68 5.02 -10.07
N THR A 131 -3.01 4.63 -11.15
CA THR A 131 -2.80 5.49 -12.31
C THR A 131 -3.20 4.78 -13.60
N GLU A 132 -3.60 5.56 -14.60
CA GLU A 132 -3.92 5.08 -15.93
C GLU A 132 -3.37 6.02 -17.00
N GLY A 133 -2.68 5.46 -17.98
CA GLY A 133 -2.07 6.21 -19.07
C GLY A 133 -0.67 6.76 -18.74
N LYS A 134 0.11 7.00 -19.79
CA LYS A 134 1.53 7.37 -19.69
C LYS A 134 1.78 8.64 -18.86
N GLN A 135 0.92 9.66 -19.04
CA GLN A 135 1.08 10.92 -18.32
C GLN A 135 0.85 10.76 -16.81
N ALA A 136 -0.23 10.08 -16.39
CA ALA A 136 -0.51 9.85 -14.98
C ALA A 136 0.58 9.01 -14.29
N ILE A 137 1.17 8.05 -15.02
CA ILE A 137 2.30 7.27 -14.55
C ILE A 137 3.52 8.16 -14.34
N ALA A 138 3.82 9.06 -15.30
CA ALA A 138 4.93 10.01 -15.19
C ALA A 138 4.72 11.01 -14.04
N ASP A 139 3.52 11.57 -13.89
CA ASP A 139 3.19 12.51 -12.81
C ASP A 139 3.32 11.87 -11.42
N SER A 140 3.04 10.58 -11.31
CA SER A 140 3.15 9.81 -10.06
C SER A 140 4.57 9.30 -9.77
N PHE A 141 5.51 9.46 -10.70
CA PHE A 141 6.89 9.00 -10.51
C PHE A 141 7.56 9.63 -9.28
N GLU A 142 7.43 10.94 -9.11
CA GLU A 142 8.01 11.64 -7.96
C GLU A 142 7.38 11.19 -6.64
N ILE A 143 6.07 10.92 -6.63
CA ILE A 143 5.38 10.41 -5.44
C ILE A 143 5.96 9.06 -5.03
N ARG A 144 6.11 8.14 -5.98
CA ARG A 144 6.69 6.82 -5.72
C ARG A 144 8.12 6.89 -5.22
N ARG A 145 8.93 7.74 -5.86
CA ARG A 145 10.33 7.94 -5.47
C ARG A 145 10.45 8.50 -4.05
N LEU A 146 9.62 9.48 -3.70
CA LEU A 146 9.61 10.06 -2.36
C LEU A 146 9.08 9.06 -1.33
N ALA A 147 8.04 8.29 -1.65
CA ALA A 147 7.53 7.24 -0.77
C ALA A 147 8.64 6.23 -0.41
N LEU A 148 9.40 5.76 -1.40
CA LEU A 148 10.57 4.91 -1.16
C LEU A 148 11.64 5.58 -0.30
N GLN A 149 11.98 6.84 -0.61
CA GLN A 149 13.02 7.59 0.11
C GLN A 149 12.67 7.77 1.59
N TYR A 150 11.39 8.03 1.88
CA TYR A 150 10.91 8.26 3.25
C TYR A 150 10.31 7.00 3.90
N LYS A 151 10.41 5.83 3.24
CA LYS A 151 9.87 4.55 3.71
C LYS A 151 8.38 4.61 4.04
N VAL A 152 7.61 5.33 3.23
CA VAL A 152 6.15 5.39 3.34
C VAL A 152 5.55 4.19 2.62
N CYS A 153 4.68 3.44 3.30
CA CYS A 153 3.98 2.31 2.71
C CYS A 153 3.14 2.76 1.51
N TYR A 154 3.32 2.08 0.38
CA TYR A 154 2.78 2.52 -0.90
C TYR A 154 2.22 1.36 -1.71
N THR A 155 1.02 1.52 -2.26
CA THR A 155 0.41 0.56 -3.18
C THR A 155 -0.10 1.24 -4.44
N THR A 156 0.07 0.54 -5.58
CA THR A 156 -0.34 1.01 -6.92
C THR A 156 -1.67 0.45 -7.38
N THR A 157 -2.29 -0.42 -6.59
CA THR A 157 -3.53 -1.11 -6.93
C THR A 157 -4.54 -1.08 -5.80
N MET A 158 -5.83 -1.10 -6.13
CA MET A 158 -6.90 -1.24 -5.13
C MET A 158 -6.81 -2.58 -4.40
N ALA A 159 -6.41 -3.64 -5.09
CA ALA A 159 -6.22 -4.96 -4.47
C ALA A 159 -5.10 -4.95 -3.41
N GLY A 160 -3.97 -4.28 -3.68
CA GLY A 160 -2.89 -4.08 -2.71
C GLY A 160 -3.37 -3.25 -1.50
N GLY A 161 -4.13 -2.18 -1.75
CA GLY A 161 -4.74 -1.39 -0.69
C GLY A 161 -5.65 -2.21 0.22
N ARG A 162 -6.54 -3.01 -0.35
CA ARG A 162 -7.42 -3.93 0.40
C ARG A 162 -6.63 -4.99 1.18
N ALA A 163 -5.57 -5.54 0.59
CA ALA A 163 -4.72 -6.51 1.26
C ALA A 163 -4.03 -5.89 2.49
N SER A 164 -3.54 -4.64 2.36
CA SER A 164 -2.94 -3.91 3.48
C SER A 164 -3.95 -3.60 4.59
N ILE A 165 -5.17 -3.18 4.23
CA ILE A 165 -6.26 -2.95 5.17
C ILE A 165 -6.61 -4.24 5.91
N ALA A 166 -6.76 -5.37 5.20
CA ALA A 166 -7.05 -6.66 5.81
C ALA A 166 -5.99 -7.10 6.83
N VAL A 167 -4.71 -6.74 6.62
CA VAL A 167 -3.64 -6.97 7.62
C VAL A 167 -3.90 -6.16 8.89
N LEU A 168 -4.30 -4.90 8.75
CA LEU A 168 -4.58 -4.03 9.89
C LEU A 168 -5.81 -4.49 10.68
N GLU A 169 -6.88 -4.92 9.99
CA GLU A 169 -8.07 -5.50 10.59
C GLU A 169 -7.78 -6.82 11.32
N HIS A 170 -6.87 -7.63 10.80
CA HIS A 170 -6.45 -8.88 11.42
C HIS A 170 -5.71 -8.65 12.76
N GLY A 171 -5.08 -7.49 12.91
CA GLY A 171 -4.35 -7.11 14.11
C GLY A 171 -2.89 -7.62 14.14
N ALA A 172 -2.18 -7.23 15.20
CA ALA A 172 -0.73 -7.45 15.33
C ALA A 172 -0.36 -8.90 15.75
N GLU A 173 -1.32 -9.77 16.00
CA GLU A 173 -1.04 -11.15 16.43
C GLU A 173 -0.49 -11.96 15.25
N SER A 174 0.79 -12.24 15.30
CA SER A 174 1.51 -13.00 14.30
C SER A 174 2.09 -14.27 14.93
N ALA A 175 1.46 -15.41 14.67
CA ALA A 175 1.92 -16.69 15.18
C ALA A 175 3.19 -17.15 14.46
N VAL A 176 4.11 -17.75 15.20
CA VAL A 176 5.29 -18.42 14.63
C VAL A 176 4.98 -19.90 14.42
N TYR A 177 5.16 -20.38 13.20
CA TYR A 177 4.89 -21.77 12.82
C TYR A 177 6.18 -22.54 12.57
N ARG A 178 6.23 -23.79 13.03
CA ARG A 178 7.26 -24.72 12.56
C ARG A 178 6.82 -25.30 11.22
N LEU A 179 7.67 -25.20 10.21
CA LEU A 179 7.37 -25.69 8.86
C LEU A 179 6.97 -27.17 8.86
N GLN A 180 7.63 -27.98 9.69
CA GLN A 180 7.35 -29.42 9.82
C GLN A 180 5.91 -29.70 10.34
N ASP A 181 5.37 -28.80 11.17
CA ASP A 181 4.01 -28.99 11.71
C ASP A 181 2.95 -28.60 10.68
N LEU A 182 3.23 -27.57 9.86
CA LEU A 182 2.38 -27.20 8.73
C LEU A 182 2.28 -28.34 7.69
N LEU A 183 3.41 -28.93 7.32
CA LEU A 183 3.46 -30.04 6.36
C LEU A 183 2.70 -31.28 6.87
N LYS A 184 2.76 -31.60 8.18
CA LYS A 184 2.01 -32.70 8.77
C LYS A 184 0.50 -32.48 8.76
N ARG A 185 0.02 -31.23 8.88
CA ARG A 185 -1.40 -30.88 8.81
C ARG A 185 -1.97 -31.15 7.41
N ASP A 186 -1.23 -30.80 6.35
CA ASP A 186 -1.66 -31.04 4.97
C ASP A 186 -1.63 -32.54 4.59
N ALA A 187 -0.62 -33.26 5.04
CA ALA A 187 -0.54 -34.73 4.78
C ALA A 187 -1.70 -35.54 5.38
N ARG A 188 -2.46 -34.98 6.33
CA ARG A 188 -3.66 -35.60 6.91
C ARG A 188 -4.97 -35.27 6.17
N ARG A 189 -4.91 -34.37 5.16
CA ARG A 189 -6.05 -33.95 4.35
C ARG A 189 -6.11 -34.61 2.97
N ILE A 190 -5.10 -35.41 2.63
CA ILE A 190 -5.02 -36.27 1.45
C ILE A 190 -5.35 -37.72 1.85
#